data_2cb2f3220e19a5facbc8b6a79cf0c725
#
_entry.id   2cb2f3220e19a5facbc8b6a79cf0c725
#
_cell.length_a   1.000
_cell.length_b   1.000
_cell.length_c   1.000
_cell.angle_alpha   90.00
_cell.angle_beta   90.00
_cell.angle_gamma   90.00
#
_symmetry.space_group_name_H-M   'P 1'
#
loop_
_entity.id
_entity.type
_entity.pdbx_description
1 polymer ?
#
loop_
_entity_poly.entity_id
_entity_poly.type
_entity_poly.pdbx_seq_one_letter_code
_entity_poly.pdbx_strand_id
1 'polypeptide(L)'
;MTSPARRFAFILTSARRDGNTETLARKAAEHLPPGSSQEWLNLIDLPLPPFEDIRHGSAHYTQPTGNERVLFDATLGCTDLVLVVPLYWYSLPASAKLYLDYWSAWLRVPPGDFRQRMAGKTLWGVSVISDKDQRCADPLVGTLAITADYLKMPFGGVL
;
A
#
# COMPACT_ATOMS: atom_id res chain seq x y z
N MET A 1 -3.34 -26.35 -15.42
CA MET A 1 -3.58 -24.90 -15.55
C MET A 1 -2.56 -24.19 -14.67
N THR A 2 -1.60 -23.48 -15.24
CA THR A 2 -0.64 -22.68 -14.45
C THR A 2 -1.38 -21.48 -13.90
N SER A 3 -1.37 -21.31 -12.57
CA SER A 3 -1.87 -20.07 -11.95
C SER A 3 -1.18 -18.87 -12.59
N PRO A 4 -1.91 -17.77 -12.83
CA PRO A 4 -1.30 -16.57 -13.39
C PRO A 4 -0.12 -16.11 -12.51
N ALA A 5 0.96 -15.67 -13.15
CA ALA A 5 2.14 -15.18 -12.45
C ALA A 5 1.75 -14.02 -11.50
N ARG A 6 2.15 -14.11 -10.24
CA ARG A 6 1.87 -13.06 -9.24
C ARG A 6 2.81 -11.87 -9.44
N ARG A 7 2.28 -10.69 -9.26
CA ARG A 7 3.00 -9.42 -9.37
C ARG A 7 2.88 -8.68 -8.03
N PHE A 8 3.98 -8.57 -7.31
CA PHE A 8 4.04 -7.92 -6.00
C PHE A 8 4.54 -6.49 -6.15
N ALA A 9 3.77 -5.53 -5.65
CA ALA A 9 4.21 -4.15 -5.46
C ALA A 9 4.49 -3.90 -3.98
N PHE A 10 5.75 -3.64 -3.63
CA PHE A 10 6.19 -3.31 -2.28
C PHE A 10 6.28 -1.80 -2.14
N ILE A 11 5.43 -1.23 -1.30
CA ILE A 11 5.43 0.21 -0.99
C ILE A 11 6.15 0.43 0.33
N LEU A 12 7.37 0.95 0.25
CA LEU A 12 8.21 1.28 1.40
C LEU A 12 7.79 2.64 1.96
N THR A 13 7.33 2.66 3.20
CA THR A 13 6.72 3.84 3.81
C THR A 13 7.52 4.41 4.99
N SER A 14 8.69 3.84 5.28
CA SER A 14 9.56 4.31 6.36
C SER A 14 10.09 5.73 6.07
N ALA A 15 10.23 6.53 7.12
CA ALA A 15 10.89 7.84 7.03
C ALA A 15 12.44 7.71 6.91
N ARG A 16 12.98 6.51 6.96
CA ARG A 16 14.40 6.22 6.75
C ARG A 16 14.59 5.07 5.77
N ARG A 17 15.74 5.05 5.11
CA ARG A 17 16.15 3.94 4.24
C ARG A 17 16.78 2.81 5.07
N ASP A 18 16.80 1.62 4.49
CA ASP A 18 17.48 0.44 5.04
C ASP A 18 17.07 0.12 6.50
N GLY A 19 15.80 0.36 6.82
CA GLY A 19 15.26 0.07 8.14
C GLY A 19 14.93 -1.42 8.34
N ASN A 20 14.67 -1.80 9.59
CA ASN A 20 14.36 -3.19 9.96
C ASN A 20 13.13 -3.73 9.22
N THR A 21 12.11 -2.90 9.01
CA THR A 21 10.89 -3.29 8.31
C THR A 21 11.18 -3.59 6.83
N GLU A 22 12.02 -2.79 6.16
CA GLU A 22 12.47 -3.07 4.81
C GLU A 22 13.29 -4.36 4.75
N THR A 23 14.22 -4.55 5.68
CA THR A 23 15.02 -5.78 5.77
C THR A 23 14.14 -7.02 5.90
N LEU A 24 13.11 -6.96 6.75
CA LEU A 24 12.15 -8.06 6.90
C LEU A 24 11.38 -8.30 5.60
N ALA A 25 10.89 -7.24 4.95
CA ALA A 25 10.16 -7.36 3.70
C ALA A 25 11.02 -7.99 2.58
N ARG A 26 12.30 -7.59 2.48
CA ARG A 26 13.22 -8.18 1.49
C ARG A 26 13.48 -9.67 1.76
N LYS A 27 13.64 -10.06 3.02
CA LYS A 27 13.74 -11.47 3.40
C LYS A 27 12.49 -12.26 3.07
N ALA A 28 11.31 -11.72 3.35
CA ALA A 28 10.05 -12.35 2.98
C ALA A 28 9.92 -12.52 1.46
N ALA A 29 10.39 -11.55 0.69
CA ALA A 29 10.35 -11.59 -0.77
C ALA A 29 11.23 -12.70 -1.39
N GLU A 30 12.25 -13.20 -0.68
CA GLU A 30 13.06 -14.34 -1.11
C GLU A 30 12.23 -15.64 -1.17
N HIS A 31 11.11 -15.69 -0.48
CA HIS A 31 10.23 -16.87 -0.38
C HIS A 31 8.96 -16.76 -1.24
N LEU A 32 8.89 -15.77 -2.11
CA LEU A 32 7.76 -15.63 -3.03
C LEU A 32 7.67 -16.82 -4.01
N PRO A 33 6.47 -17.15 -4.51
CA PRO A 33 6.30 -18.23 -5.47
C PRO A 33 7.20 -18.04 -6.69
N PRO A 34 7.78 -19.12 -7.23
CA PRO A 34 8.57 -19.04 -8.46
C PRO A 34 7.81 -18.38 -9.60
N GLY A 35 8.50 -17.53 -10.37
CA GLY A 35 7.91 -16.76 -11.47
C GLY A 35 7.16 -15.49 -11.06
N SER A 36 7.13 -15.16 -9.76
CA SER A 36 6.60 -13.87 -9.30
C SER A 36 7.51 -12.71 -9.75
N SER A 37 6.89 -11.60 -10.14
CA SER A 37 7.61 -10.33 -10.34
C SER A 37 7.48 -9.45 -9.10
N GLN A 38 8.48 -8.58 -8.88
CA GLN A 38 8.55 -7.66 -7.75
C GLN A 38 8.83 -6.26 -8.25
N GLU A 39 8.09 -5.29 -7.74
CA GLU A 39 8.34 -3.86 -7.91
C GLU A 39 8.47 -3.22 -6.53
N TRP A 40 9.52 -2.44 -6.33
CA TRP A 40 9.84 -1.80 -5.05
C TRP A 40 9.80 -0.29 -5.19
N LEU A 41 8.87 0.35 -4.47
CA LEU A 41 8.63 1.78 -4.53
C LEU A 41 8.83 2.38 -3.14
N ASN A 42 9.74 3.34 -3.03
CA ASN A 42 10.00 4.04 -1.78
C ASN A 42 9.34 5.42 -1.80
N LEU A 43 8.47 5.70 -0.84
CA LEU A 43 7.78 6.98 -0.76
C LEU A 43 8.71 8.17 -0.47
N ILE A 44 9.94 7.92 0.00
CA ILE A 44 10.98 8.97 0.09
C ILE A 44 11.38 9.45 -1.32
N ASP A 45 11.43 8.55 -2.30
CA ASP A 45 11.81 8.87 -3.69
C ASP A 45 10.62 9.35 -4.52
N LEU A 46 9.41 9.06 -4.05
CA LEU A 46 8.14 9.39 -4.70
C LEU A 46 7.27 10.26 -3.77
N PRO A 47 7.77 11.41 -3.32
CA PRO A 47 7.01 12.27 -2.42
C PRO A 47 5.72 12.73 -3.10
N LEU A 48 4.62 12.64 -2.34
CA LEU A 48 3.32 13.17 -2.72
C LEU A 48 3.08 14.52 -2.05
N PRO A 49 2.49 15.49 -2.73
CA PRO A 49 1.98 16.70 -2.08
C PRO A 49 0.98 16.39 -0.97
N PRO A 50 0.74 17.29 -0.01
CA PRO A 50 -0.35 17.14 0.94
C PRO A 50 -1.66 16.85 0.20
N PHE A 51 -2.42 15.85 0.68
CA PHE A 51 -3.69 15.50 0.08
C PHE A 51 -4.72 16.61 0.30
N GLU A 52 -5.36 17.02 -0.79
CA GLU A 52 -6.46 18.00 -0.76
C GLU A 52 -7.80 17.28 -1.01
N ASP A 53 -8.70 17.36 -0.02
CA ASP A 53 -10.03 16.77 -0.15
C ASP A 53 -11.01 17.73 -0.84
N ILE A 54 -11.14 17.57 -2.15
CA ILE A 54 -12.05 18.37 -2.98
C ILE A 54 -13.40 17.70 -3.25
N ARG A 55 -13.72 16.60 -2.54
CA ARG A 55 -14.91 15.76 -2.79
C ARG A 55 -16.24 16.49 -2.65
N HIS A 56 -16.29 17.54 -1.87
CA HIS A 56 -17.51 18.29 -1.56
C HIS A 56 -17.57 19.67 -2.24
N GLY A 57 -16.61 19.97 -3.10
CA GLY A 57 -16.56 21.20 -3.90
C GLY A 57 -17.01 20.98 -5.34
N SER A 58 -16.86 22.02 -6.16
CA SER A 58 -17.11 21.96 -7.60
C SER A 58 -15.93 21.43 -8.42
N ALA A 59 -14.74 21.28 -7.79
CA ALA A 59 -13.55 20.77 -8.45
C ALA A 59 -13.62 19.24 -8.61
N HIS A 60 -12.92 18.74 -9.64
CA HIS A 60 -12.84 17.31 -9.93
C HIS A 60 -11.39 16.85 -9.89
N TYR A 61 -11.18 15.62 -9.39
CA TYR A 61 -9.86 14.99 -9.47
C TYR A 61 -9.51 14.68 -10.93
N THR A 62 -8.29 15.05 -11.30
CA THR A 62 -7.73 14.78 -12.62
C THR A 62 -6.94 13.47 -12.62
N GLN A 63 -6.55 13.01 -13.81
CA GLN A 63 -5.65 11.86 -13.92
C GLN A 63 -4.34 12.10 -13.14
N PRO A 64 -3.85 11.11 -12.40
CA PRO A 64 -2.58 11.19 -11.70
C PRO A 64 -1.43 11.55 -12.64
N THR A 65 -0.49 12.35 -12.15
CA THR A 65 0.73 12.75 -12.87
C THR A 65 1.96 12.60 -11.97
N GLY A 66 3.16 12.61 -12.56
CA GLY A 66 4.40 12.55 -11.80
C GLY A 66 4.47 11.35 -10.84
N ASN A 67 4.88 11.58 -9.60
CA ASN A 67 5.01 10.53 -8.58
C ASN A 67 3.69 9.85 -8.25
N GLU A 68 2.60 10.61 -8.24
CA GLU A 68 1.25 10.07 -8.03
C GLU A 68 0.91 9.04 -9.12
N ARG A 69 1.23 9.33 -10.38
CA ARG A 69 1.00 8.41 -11.50
C ARG A 69 1.78 7.12 -11.35
N VAL A 70 3.05 7.19 -10.95
CA VAL A 70 3.88 6.00 -10.70
C VAL A 70 3.24 5.11 -9.64
N LEU A 71 2.83 5.70 -8.50
CA LEU A 71 2.18 4.96 -7.42
C LEU A 71 0.81 4.39 -7.82
N PHE A 72 0.02 5.16 -8.55
CA PHE A 72 -1.28 4.72 -9.07
C PHE A 72 -1.14 3.52 -10.01
N ASP A 73 -0.22 3.60 -10.96
CA ASP A 73 -0.01 2.53 -11.95
C ASP A 73 0.53 1.25 -11.29
N ALA A 74 1.48 1.35 -10.35
CA ALA A 74 1.99 0.22 -9.60
C ALA A 74 0.90 -0.45 -8.74
N THR A 75 0.07 0.37 -8.07
CA THR A 75 -1.06 -0.10 -7.27
C THR A 75 -2.07 -0.88 -8.11
N LEU A 76 -2.39 -0.38 -9.29
CA LEU A 76 -3.32 -1.05 -10.20
C LEU A 76 -2.68 -2.18 -11.01
N GLY A 77 -1.38 -2.15 -11.21
CA GLY A 77 -0.63 -3.14 -11.99
C GLY A 77 -0.34 -4.44 -11.24
N CYS A 78 -0.29 -4.43 -9.90
CA CYS A 78 0.02 -5.60 -9.10
C CYS A 78 -1.16 -6.56 -8.95
N THR A 79 -0.87 -7.80 -8.53
CA THR A 79 -1.85 -8.75 -7.99
C THR A 79 -1.84 -8.74 -6.47
N ASP A 80 -0.71 -8.36 -5.90
CA ASP A 80 -0.41 -8.35 -4.48
C ASP A 80 0.23 -7.02 -4.10
N LEU A 81 -0.46 -6.25 -3.28
CA LEU A 81 0.04 -5.00 -2.74
C LEU A 81 0.60 -5.25 -1.35
N VAL A 82 1.86 -4.94 -1.15
CA VAL A 82 2.55 -5.12 0.13
C VAL A 82 2.91 -3.76 0.70
N LEU A 83 2.27 -3.36 1.79
CA LEU A 83 2.61 -2.15 2.53
C LEU A 83 3.68 -2.47 3.57
N VAL A 84 4.88 -1.94 3.35
CA VAL A 84 6.04 -2.10 4.24
C VAL A 84 6.04 -0.92 5.20
N VAL A 85 5.43 -1.12 6.37
CA VAL A 85 5.00 -0.06 7.29
C VAL A 85 5.65 -0.21 8.66
N PRO A 86 6.63 0.61 9.03
CA PRO A 86 7.08 0.65 10.41
C PRO A 86 5.95 1.11 11.33
N LEU A 87 5.92 0.58 12.56
CA LEU A 87 4.95 1.00 13.54
C LEU A 87 5.40 2.31 14.20
N TYR A 88 4.76 3.43 13.85
CA TYR A 88 5.00 4.73 14.46
C TYR A 88 3.77 5.12 15.28
N TRP A 89 3.96 5.28 16.59
CA TRP A 89 2.87 5.62 17.50
C TRP A 89 1.63 4.72 17.31
N TYR A 90 1.86 3.40 17.28
CA TYR A 90 0.82 2.36 17.16
C TYR A 90 0.05 2.37 15.84
N SER A 91 0.49 3.10 14.83
CA SER A 91 -0.25 3.30 13.57
C SER A 91 0.70 3.35 12.37
N LEU A 92 0.10 3.66 11.21
CA LEU A 92 0.82 3.86 9.96
C LEU A 92 1.70 5.12 10.03
N PRO A 93 2.88 5.13 9.38
CA PRO A 93 3.62 6.36 9.13
C PRO A 93 2.79 7.38 8.35
N ALA A 94 3.08 8.67 8.53
CA ALA A 94 2.40 9.75 7.81
C ALA A 94 2.43 9.56 6.29
N SER A 95 3.55 9.09 5.74
CA SER A 95 3.70 8.78 4.31
C SER A 95 2.76 7.68 3.83
N ALA A 96 2.60 6.59 4.62
CA ALA A 96 1.66 5.52 4.31
C ALA A 96 0.21 6.02 4.36
N LYS A 97 -0.11 6.83 5.38
CA LYS A 97 -1.44 7.42 5.51
C LYS A 97 -1.74 8.36 4.35
N LEU A 98 -0.77 9.21 3.95
CA LEU A 98 -0.90 10.08 2.79
C LEU A 98 -1.15 9.29 1.50
N TYR A 99 -0.40 8.21 1.28
CA TYR A 99 -0.62 7.33 0.14
C TYR A 99 -2.05 6.76 0.13
N LEU A 100 -2.57 6.31 1.28
CA LEU A 100 -3.96 5.83 1.38
C LEU A 100 -4.98 6.97 1.21
N ASP A 101 -4.68 8.19 1.63
CA ASP A 101 -5.57 9.34 1.44
C ASP A 101 -5.77 9.64 -0.05
N TYR A 102 -4.73 9.49 -0.87
CA TYR A 102 -4.84 9.61 -2.32
C TYR A 102 -5.79 8.58 -2.96
N TRP A 103 -6.04 7.44 -2.32
CA TRP A 103 -7.05 6.50 -2.81
C TRP A 103 -8.46 7.12 -2.83
N SER A 104 -8.71 8.12 -1.97
CA SER A 104 -9.96 8.88 -2.01
C SER A 104 -10.12 9.68 -3.29
N ALA A 105 -9.02 10.22 -3.84
CA ALA A 105 -9.00 10.83 -5.16
C ALA A 105 -9.14 9.76 -6.27
N TRP A 106 -8.35 8.70 -6.19
CA TRP A 106 -8.31 7.64 -7.20
C TRP A 106 -9.66 6.93 -7.40
N LEU A 107 -10.46 6.83 -6.36
CA LEU A 107 -11.84 6.33 -6.45
C LEU A 107 -12.74 7.20 -7.35
N ARG A 108 -12.33 8.44 -7.66
CA ARG A 108 -13.12 9.45 -8.38
C ARG A 108 -12.48 9.93 -9.67
N VAL A 109 -11.26 9.52 -9.95
CA VAL A 109 -10.59 9.78 -11.24
C VAL A 109 -11.33 9.01 -12.35
N PRO A 110 -11.70 9.63 -13.45
CA PRO A 110 -12.33 8.94 -14.58
C PRO A 110 -11.45 7.78 -15.10
N PRO A 111 -12.04 6.62 -15.45
CA PRO A 111 -13.47 6.32 -15.53
C PRO A 111 -14.13 5.94 -14.19
N GLY A 112 -13.47 6.06 -13.05
CA GLY A 112 -14.02 5.74 -11.72
C GLY A 112 -14.04 4.25 -11.39
N ASP A 113 -13.14 3.49 -11.99
CA ASP A 113 -13.06 2.02 -11.89
C ASP A 113 -12.05 1.52 -10.85
N PHE A 114 -11.42 2.42 -10.09
CA PHE A 114 -10.37 2.07 -9.12
C PHE A 114 -10.82 0.94 -8.16
N ARG A 115 -12.00 1.06 -7.54
CA ARG A 115 -12.52 0.01 -6.64
C ARG A 115 -12.65 -1.33 -7.36
N GLN A 116 -13.17 -1.35 -8.56
CA GLN A 116 -13.33 -2.57 -9.35
C GLN A 116 -11.98 -3.22 -9.68
N ARG A 117 -10.99 -2.40 -10.02
CA ARG A 117 -9.63 -2.85 -10.34
C ARG A 117 -8.84 -3.30 -9.12
N MET A 118 -9.16 -2.80 -7.92
CA MET A 118 -8.56 -3.24 -6.66
C MET A 118 -9.18 -4.54 -6.14
N ALA A 119 -10.44 -4.81 -6.47
CA ALA A 119 -11.13 -6.00 -6.00
C ALA A 119 -10.39 -7.28 -6.44
N GLY A 120 -10.20 -8.19 -5.49
CA GLY A 120 -9.51 -9.47 -5.71
C GLY A 120 -7.98 -9.42 -5.65
N LYS A 121 -7.35 -8.22 -5.62
CA LYS A 121 -5.92 -8.09 -5.28
C LYS A 121 -5.73 -8.39 -3.80
N THR A 122 -4.65 -9.04 -3.42
CA THR A 122 -4.36 -9.28 -2.00
C THR A 122 -3.61 -8.09 -1.41
N LEU A 123 -4.06 -7.60 -0.25
CA LEU A 123 -3.34 -6.63 0.57
C LEU A 123 -2.57 -7.35 1.67
N TRP A 124 -1.27 -7.06 1.75
CA TRP A 124 -0.33 -7.54 2.76
C TRP A 124 0.26 -6.38 3.52
N GLY A 125 0.62 -6.63 4.77
CA GLY A 125 1.46 -5.72 5.55
C GLY A 125 2.77 -6.40 5.93
N VAL A 126 3.83 -5.59 6.11
CA VAL A 126 5.06 -6.00 6.79
C VAL A 126 5.39 -4.93 7.81
N SER A 127 5.54 -5.31 9.07
CA SER A 127 5.85 -4.38 10.15
C SER A 127 6.81 -4.99 11.16
N VAL A 128 7.64 -4.16 11.77
CA VAL A 128 8.51 -4.55 12.88
C VAL A 128 8.14 -3.73 14.09
N ILE A 129 7.91 -4.40 15.20
CA ILE A 129 7.65 -3.77 16.50
C ILE A 129 8.84 -3.99 17.44
N SER A 130 9.13 -3.02 18.28
CA SER A 130 10.16 -3.12 19.33
C SER A 130 9.61 -3.54 20.69
N ASP A 131 8.30 -3.51 20.85
CA ASP A 131 7.60 -3.90 22.07
C ASP A 131 7.42 -5.43 22.16
N LYS A 132 7.37 -5.96 23.39
CA LYS A 132 7.04 -7.37 23.62
C LYS A 132 5.55 -7.66 23.48
N ASP A 133 4.71 -6.66 23.68
CA ASP A 133 3.26 -6.78 23.53
C ASP A 133 2.87 -6.54 22.07
N GLN A 134 2.60 -7.64 21.36
CA GLN A 134 2.21 -7.57 19.95
C GLN A 134 0.91 -6.80 19.71
N ARG A 135 0.04 -6.65 20.74
CA ARG A 135 -1.21 -5.87 20.63
C ARG A 135 -0.95 -4.40 20.31
N CYS A 136 0.28 -3.91 20.51
CA CYS A 136 0.69 -2.58 20.06
C CYS A 136 0.48 -2.35 18.56
N ALA A 137 0.47 -3.41 17.75
CA ALA A 137 0.27 -3.34 16.32
C ALA A 137 -1.21 -3.46 15.90
N ASP A 138 -2.13 -3.80 16.81
CA ASP A 138 -3.55 -4.03 16.48
C ASP A 138 -4.20 -2.86 15.72
N PRO A 139 -3.95 -1.58 16.06
CA PRO A 139 -4.53 -0.46 15.31
C PRO A 139 -4.03 -0.40 13.85
N LEU A 140 -2.74 -0.69 13.62
CA LEU A 140 -2.17 -0.76 12.27
C LEU A 140 -2.79 -1.92 11.49
N VAL A 141 -2.82 -3.11 12.07
CA VAL A 141 -3.42 -4.31 11.46
C VAL A 141 -4.89 -4.07 11.13
N GLY A 142 -5.65 -3.51 12.08
CA GLY A 142 -7.05 -3.17 11.90
C GLY A 142 -7.28 -2.17 10.76
N THR A 143 -6.44 -1.15 10.66
CA THR A 143 -6.50 -0.17 9.57
C THR A 143 -6.34 -0.85 8.21
N LEU A 144 -5.35 -1.72 8.05
CA LEU A 144 -5.11 -2.43 6.80
C LEU A 144 -6.24 -3.41 6.48
N ALA A 145 -6.72 -4.16 7.47
CA ALA A 145 -7.81 -5.11 7.29
C ALA A 145 -9.11 -4.45 6.83
N ILE A 146 -9.50 -3.34 7.46
CA ILE A 146 -10.71 -2.58 7.10
C ILE A 146 -10.56 -1.93 5.72
N THR A 147 -9.36 -1.42 5.40
CA THR A 147 -9.04 -0.86 4.08
C THR A 147 -9.18 -1.92 2.98
N ALA A 148 -8.66 -3.11 3.21
CA ALA A 148 -8.80 -4.23 2.30
C ALA A 148 -10.27 -4.61 2.08
N ASP A 149 -11.05 -4.76 3.16
CA ASP A 149 -12.47 -5.10 3.06
C ASP A 149 -13.27 -4.06 2.28
N TYR A 150 -13.01 -2.77 2.53
CA TYR A 150 -13.68 -1.68 1.80
C TYR A 150 -13.50 -1.78 0.29
N LEU A 151 -12.33 -2.20 -0.19
CA LEU A 151 -12.03 -2.37 -1.62
C LEU A 151 -12.24 -3.79 -2.14
N LYS A 152 -12.81 -4.70 -1.32
CA LYS A 152 -13.02 -6.12 -1.66
C LYS A 152 -11.71 -6.84 -2.02
N MET A 153 -10.65 -6.50 -1.32
CA MET A 153 -9.35 -7.14 -1.40
C MET A 153 -9.27 -8.25 -0.33
N PRO A 154 -8.83 -9.47 -0.65
CA PRO A 154 -8.36 -10.38 0.38
C PRO A 154 -7.28 -9.73 1.24
N PHE A 155 -7.40 -9.85 2.57
CA PHE A 155 -6.35 -9.41 3.49
C PHE A 155 -5.45 -10.58 3.84
N GLY A 156 -4.18 -10.51 3.41
CA GLY A 156 -3.21 -11.58 3.64
C GLY A 156 -2.60 -11.57 5.04
N GLY A 157 -2.85 -10.51 5.81
CA GLY A 157 -2.28 -10.33 7.15
C GLY A 157 -1.06 -9.40 7.16
N VAL A 158 -0.44 -9.31 8.33
CA VAL A 158 0.79 -8.54 8.55
C VAL A 158 1.86 -9.48 9.10
N LEU A 159 3.04 -9.49 8.46
CA LEU A 159 4.24 -10.16 8.92
C LEU A 159 4.98 -9.25 9.92
#